data_6ce991748647da8f9bfa34ec37edee6c
#
_entry.id   6ce991748647da8f9bfa34ec37edee6c
#
_cell.length_a   1.000
_cell.length_b   1.000
_cell.length_c   1.000
_cell.angle_alpha   90.00
_cell.angle_beta   90.00
_cell.angle_gamma   90.00
#
_symmetry.space_group_name_H-M   'P 1'
#
loop_
_entity.id
_entity.type
_entity.pdbx_description
1 polymer ?
#
loop_
_entity_poly.entity_id
_entity_poly.type
_entity_poly.pdbx_seq_one_letter_code
_entity_poly.pdbx_strand_id
1 'polypeptide(L)'
;MKSHERVLDLRTGVLERRLTWRSIGRRRVRVRSRRLVSFRYRSVAAISYEVEALDAPLRVALQSNLVAGKGEVTGTADPRGATVLGDVLESRLHVRNGRRVVLVHRTR
;
A
#
# COMPACT_ATOMS: atom_id res chain seq x y z
N MET A 1 -9.63 6.40 -21.36
CA MET A 1 -8.71 5.29 -21.61
C MET A 1 -7.85 5.11 -20.38
N LYS A 2 -7.81 3.92 -19.80
CA LYS A 2 -6.98 3.61 -18.62
C LYS A 2 -5.70 3.00 -19.14
N SER A 3 -4.55 3.64 -18.91
CA SER A 3 -3.27 2.96 -19.08
C SER A 3 -2.84 2.42 -17.73
N HIS A 4 -2.41 1.18 -17.69
CA HIS A 4 -1.90 0.54 -16.50
C HIS A 4 -0.65 -0.25 -16.86
N GLU A 5 0.45 0.12 -16.26
CA GLU A 5 1.74 -0.53 -16.42
C GLU A 5 2.24 -1.00 -15.05
N ARG A 6 2.86 -2.16 -15.03
CA ARG A 6 3.48 -2.72 -13.83
C ARG A 6 4.82 -3.33 -14.22
N VAL A 7 5.89 -2.88 -13.58
CA VAL A 7 7.25 -3.29 -13.85
C VAL A 7 7.92 -3.72 -12.54
N LEU A 8 8.51 -4.89 -12.54
CA LEU A 8 9.37 -5.37 -11.45
C LEU A 8 10.82 -5.32 -11.92
N ASP A 9 11.61 -4.47 -11.28
CA ASP A 9 13.06 -4.46 -11.45
C ASP A 9 13.70 -5.45 -10.47
N LEU A 10 14.19 -6.56 -11.01
CA LEU A 10 14.79 -7.64 -10.23
C LEU A 10 16.15 -7.25 -9.62
N ARG A 11 16.83 -6.25 -10.19
CA ARG A 11 18.12 -5.78 -9.67
C ARG A 11 17.95 -4.98 -8.39
N THR A 12 16.95 -4.11 -8.36
CA THR A 12 16.68 -3.22 -7.22
C THR A 12 15.61 -3.78 -6.28
N GLY A 13 14.85 -4.80 -6.70
CA GLY A 13 13.71 -5.33 -5.97
C GLY A 13 12.52 -4.37 -5.91
N VAL A 14 12.48 -3.36 -6.80
CA VAL A 14 11.41 -2.37 -6.84
C VAL A 14 10.29 -2.82 -7.77
N LEU A 15 9.09 -2.93 -7.24
CA LEU A 15 7.87 -3.06 -8.03
C LEU A 15 7.28 -1.67 -8.26
N GLU A 16 7.31 -1.21 -9.49
CA GLU A 16 6.68 0.04 -9.91
C GLU A 16 5.34 -0.22 -10.59
N ARG A 17 4.36 0.58 -10.26
CA ARG A 17 3.06 0.61 -10.91
C ARG A 17 2.75 2.04 -11.34
N ARG A 18 2.40 2.21 -12.62
CA ARG A 18 1.94 3.47 -13.20
C ARG A 18 0.50 3.30 -13.67
N LEU A 19 -0.34 4.22 -13.31
CA LEU A 19 -1.75 4.25 -13.70
C LEU A 19 -2.09 5.66 -14.18
N THR A 20 -2.65 5.79 -15.38
CA THR A 20 -3.30 7.03 -15.81
C THR A 20 -4.80 6.82 -15.83
N TRP A 21 -5.47 7.59 -15.02
CA TRP A 21 -6.92 7.52 -14.86
C TRP A 21 -7.58 8.83 -15.27
N ARG A 22 -8.78 8.74 -15.83
CA ARG A 22 -9.62 9.90 -16.15
C ARG A 22 -10.74 9.99 -15.14
N SER A 23 -10.83 11.12 -14.44
CA SER A 23 -11.90 11.39 -13.48
C SER A 23 -13.25 11.63 -14.17
N ILE A 24 -14.34 11.67 -13.41
CA ILE A 24 -15.70 11.96 -13.90
C ILE A 24 -15.74 13.29 -14.66
N GLY A 25 -14.99 14.31 -14.23
CA GLY A 25 -14.83 15.60 -14.93
C GLY A 25 -13.86 15.58 -16.11
N ARG A 26 -13.56 14.42 -16.69
CA ARG A 26 -12.63 14.19 -17.81
C ARG A 26 -11.17 14.62 -17.56
N ARG A 27 -10.81 15.02 -16.36
CA ARG A 27 -9.44 15.39 -15.99
C ARG A 27 -8.60 14.14 -15.77
N ARG A 28 -7.38 14.15 -16.29
CA ARG A 28 -6.47 13.02 -16.15
C ARG A 28 -5.63 13.16 -14.89
N VAL A 29 -5.46 12.03 -14.23
CA VAL A 29 -4.62 11.88 -13.04
C VAL A 29 -3.65 10.75 -13.30
N ARG A 30 -2.37 10.97 -13.03
CA ARG A 30 -1.34 9.95 -13.01
C ARG A 30 -1.08 9.54 -11.57
N VAL A 31 -1.12 8.24 -11.34
CA VAL A 31 -0.75 7.64 -10.06
C VAL A 31 0.45 6.76 -10.29
N ARG A 32 1.47 6.95 -9.49
CA ARG A 32 2.67 6.12 -9.46
C ARG A 32 2.88 5.58 -8.07
N SER A 33 3.00 4.28 -7.96
CA SER A 33 3.37 3.65 -6.69
C SER A 33 4.61 2.79 -6.89
N ARG A 34 5.54 2.89 -5.95
CA ARG A 34 6.74 2.04 -5.88
C ARG A 34 6.72 1.30 -4.56
N ARG A 35 7.03 0.03 -4.61
CA ARG A 35 7.11 -0.84 -3.44
C ARG A 35 8.43 -1.58 -3.48
N LEU A 36 9.06 -1.68 -2.34
CA LEU A 36 10.26 -2.50 -2.21
C LEU A 36 10.27 -3.19 -0.83
N VAL A 37 10.90 -4.35 -0.79
CA VAL A 37 11.37 -4.98 0.44
C VAL A 37 12.89 -4.89 0.39
N SER A 38 13.49 -4.35 1.43
CA SER A 38 14.94 -4.13 1.45
C SER A 38 15.69 -5.46 1.49
N PHE A 39 16.64 -5.64 0.58
CA PHE A 39 17.54 -6.80 0.62
C PHE A 39 18.59 -6.68 1.71
N ARG A 40 18.98 -5.45 2.05
CA ARG A 40 19.93 -5.16 3.11
C ARG A 40 19.31 -5.25 4.51
N TYR A 41 18.10 -4.74 4.65
CA TYR A 41 17.35 -4.72 5.91
C TYR A 41 16.05 -5.50 5.72
N ARG A 42 16.09 -6.81 5.87
CA ARG A 42 14.98 -7.73 5.53
C ARG A 42 13.66 -7.46 6.27
N SER A 43 13.73 -6.76 7.40
CA SER A 43 12.55 -6.33 8.17
C SER A 43 11.93 -5.02 7.69
N VAL A 44 12.51 -4.38 6.65
CA VAL A 44 12.05 -3.08 6.17
C VAL A 44 11.39 -3.24 4.81
N ALA A 45 10.14 -2.79 4.71
CA ALA A 45 9.44 -2.57 3.47
C ALA A 45 9.09 -1.08 3.33
N ALA A 46 9.14 -0.56 2.12
CA ALA A 46 8.79 0.82 1.84
C ALA A 46 7.79 0.91 0.69
N ILE A 47 6.87 1.85 0.79
CA ILE A 47 5.92 2.18 -0.25
C ILE A 47 5.96 3.69 -0.48
N SER A 48 6.20 4.09 -1.72
CA SER A 48 6.06 5.47 -2.19
C SER A 48 4.79 5.57 -3.04
N TYR A 49 4.06 6.65 -2.88
CA TYR A 49 2.84 6.92 -3.61
C TYR A 49 2.81 8.37 -4.09
N GLU A 50 2.73 8.55 -5.39
CA GLU A 50 2.74 9.86 -6.04
C GLU A 50 1.45 10.04 -6.84
N VAL A 51 0.84 11.20 -6.75
CA VAL A 51 -0.35 11.58 -7.52
C VAL A 51 -0.09 12.89 -8.22
N GLU A 52 -0.27 12.90 -9.54
CA GLU A 52 -0.04 14.06 -10.40
C GLU A 52 -1.32 14.40 -11.17
N ALA A 53 -1.75 15.64 -11.10
CA ALA A 53 -2.80 16.19 -11.93
C ALA A 53 -2.22 16.61 -13.27
N LEU A 54 -2.70 16.03 -14.39
CA LEU A 54 -2.10 16.23 -15.71
C LEU A 54 -2.73 17.41 -16.48
N ASP A 55 -4.01 17.67 -16.28
CA ASP A 55 -4.73 18.64 -17.10
C ASP A 55 -5.03 19.96 -16.36
N ALA A 56 -5.34 19.90 -15.08
CA ALA A 56 -5.69 21.05 -14.27
C ALA A 56 -5.55 20.72 -12.76
N PRO A 57 -5.41 21.74 -11.91
CA PRO A 57 -5.37 21.52 -10.46
C PRO A 57 -6.56 20.70 -9.97
N LEU A 58 -6.28 19.74 -9.11
CA LEU A 58 -7.27 18.83 -8.50
C LEU A 58 -7.09 18.80 -6.99
N ARG A 59 -8.21 18.73 -6.28
CA ARG A 59 -8.19 18.36 -4.86
C ARG A 59 -8.07 16.85 -4.77
N VAL A 60 -7.04 16.38 -4.10
CA VAL A 60 -6.78 14.94 -3.88
C VAL A 60 -6.87 14.66 -2.39
N ALA A 61 -7.67 13.65 -2.03
CA ALA A 61 -7.67 13.08 -0.70
C ALA A 61 -6.94 11.74 -0.74
N LEU A 62 -5.92 11.60 0.09
CA LEU A 62 -5.18 10.34 0.26
C LEU A 62 -5.57 9.74 1.61
N GLN A 63 -6.00 8.50 1.59
CA GLN A 63 -6.28 7.72 2.79
C GLN A 63 -5.33 6.53 2.83
N SER A 64 -4.61 6.39 3.94
CA SER A 64 -3.74 5.25 4.20
C SER A 64 -4.25 4.52 5.44
N ASN A 65 -4.52 3.24 5.29
CA ASN A 65 -4.96 2.38 6.38
C ASN A 65 -3.95 1.26 6.56
N LEU A 66 -3.53 1.04 7.80
CA LEU A 66 -2.82 -0.15 8.19
C LEU A 66 -3.78 -1.03 8.99
N VAL A 67 -4.12 -2.18 8.44
CA VAL A 67 -4.98 -3.17 9.10
C VAL A 67 -4.11 -4.33 9.54
N ALA A 68 -4.04 -4.53 10.85
CA ALA A 68 -3.34 -5.66 11.43
C ALA A 68 -4.37 -6.63 12.05
N GLY A 69 -4.36 -7.87 11.59
CA GLY A 69 -4.82 -9.03 12.36
C GLY A 69 -6.31 -9.22 12.64
N LYS A 70 -7.23 -8.65 11.89
CA LYS A 70 -8.64 -9.08 11.91
C LYS A 70 -9.04 -9.65 10.55
N GLY A 71 -8.50 -10.80 10.19
CA GLY A 71 -9.04 -11.59 9.10
C GLY A 71 -10.23 -12.40 9.61
N GLU A 72 -11.44 -12.11 9.17
CA GLU A 72 -12.51 -13.09 9.22
C GLU A 72 -12.08 -14.30 8.39
N VAL A 73 -12.08 -15.46 9.02
CA VAL A 73 -11.88 -16.74 8.34
C VAL A 73 -13.13 -17.02 7.54
N THR A 74 -13.21 -16.56 6.32
CA THR A 74 -14.14 -17.18 5.38
C THR A 74 -13.54 -18.52 5.00
N GLY A 75 -14.21 -19.57 5.45
CA GLY A 75 -13.78 -20.96 5.25
C GLY A 75 -13.69 -21.34 3.81
N THR A 76 -12.56 -21.12 3.19
CA THR A 76 -12.15 -21.78 1.97
C THR A 76 -11.24 -22.94 2.36
N ALA A 77 -11.55 -24.13 1.86
CA ALA A 77 -10.82 -25.37 2.11
C ALA A 77 -9.41 -25.40 1.50
N ASP A 78 -8.86 -24.26 1.09
CA ASP A 78 -7.50 -24.15 0.57
C ASP A 78 -6.52 -23.93 1.74
N PRO A 79 -5.67 -24.91 2.08
CA PRO A 79 -4.68 -24.77 3.13
C PRO A 79 -3.64 -23.66 2.87
N ARG A 80 -3.56 -23.15 1.64
CA ARG A 80 -2.70 -22.01 1.28
C ARG A 80 -3.34 -20.66 1.62
N GLY A 81 -4.68 -20.59 1.73
CA GLY A 81 -5.44 -19.41 2.15
C GLY A 81 -5.70 -19.33 3.65
N ALA A 82 -5.43 -20.39 4.38
CA ALA A 82 -5.80 -20.55 5.79
C ALA A 82 -4.78 -19.96 6.78
N THR A 83 -3.96 -19.01 6.39
CA THR A 83 -3.15 -18.32 7.38
C THR A 83 -4.00 -17.30 8.12
N VAL A 84 -4.73 -17.79 9.11
CA VAL A 84 -5.39 -16.96 10.11
C VAL A 84 -4.29 -16.30 10.94
N LEU A 85 -3.83 -15.14 10.52
CA LEU A 85 -3.02 -14.26 11.33
C LEU A 85 -3.90 -13.45 12.31
N GLY A 86 -5.08 -13.98 12.65
CA GLY A 86 -5.90 -13.47 13.71
C GLY A 86 -5.12 -13.52 15.02
N ASP A 87 -5.03 -12.43 15.71
CA ASP A 87 -4.43 -12.28 17.05
C ASP A 87 -2.92 -12.51 17.20
N VAL A 88 -2.17 -12.63 16.10
CA VAL A 88 -0.69 -12.74 16.18
C VAL A 88 -0.04 -11.41 16.54
N LEU A 89 -0.71 -10.29 16.24
CA LEU A 89 -0.19 -8.95 16.47
C LEU A 89 -0.98 -8.23 17.57
N GLU A 90 -0.28 -7.82 18.59
CA GLU A 90 -0.80 -6.98 19.67
C GLU A 90 -0.42 -5.52 19.40
N SER A 91 -1.41 -4.62 19.36
CA SER A 91 -1.16 -3.18 19.22
C SER A 91 -0.53 -2.63 20.50
N ARG A 92 0.62 -1.98 20.39
CA ARG A 92 1.36 -1.40 21.51
C ARG A 92 1.33 0.11 21.54
N LEU A 93 1.43 0.73 20.38
CA LEU A 93 1.53 2.18 20.31
C LEU A 93 0.87 2.71 19.05
N HIS A 94 0.11 3.77 19.20
CA HIS A 94 -0.44 4.56 18.10
C HIS A 94 -0.11 6.03 18.36
N VAL A 95 0.77 6.59 17.55
CA VAL A 95 1.14 8.01 17.63
C VAL A 95 0.81 8.70 16.32
N ARG A 96 0.12 9.82 16.41
CA ARG A 96 -0.15 10.71 15.29
C ARG A 96 0.45 12.07 15.58
N ASN A 97 1.35 12.51 14.73
CA ASN A 97 1.95 13.84 14.81
C ASN A 97 1.93 14.48 13.40
N GLY A 98 0.98 15.40 13.19
CA GLY A 98 0.80 16.09 11.93
C GLY A 98 0.65 15.13 10.73
N ARG A 99 1.69 15.08 9.90
CA ARG A 99 1.74 14.24 8.69
C ARG A 99 2.31 12.83 8.92
N ARG A 100 2.73 12.54 10.14
CA ARG A 100 3.34 11.25 10.49
C ARG A 100 2.41 10.46 11.38
N VAL A 101 2.20 9.21 11.03
CA VAL A 101 1.51 8.21 11.85
C VAL A 101 2.46 7.04 12.09
N VAL A 102 2.59 6.63 13.32
CA VAL A 102 3.39 5.47 13.72
C VAL A 102 2.48 4.49 14.45
N LEU A 103 2.45 3.26 13.95
CA LEU A 103 1.76 2.14 14.58
C LEU A 103 2.81 1.10 14.96
N VAL A 104 2.82 0.69 16.20
CA VAL A 104 3.73 -0.34 16.70
C VAL A 104 2.90 -1.54 17.14
N HIS A 105 3.25 -2.69 16.59
CA HIS A 105 2.66 -3.98 16.95
C HIS A 105 3.78 -4.91 17.42
N ARG A 106 3.44 -5.76 18.35
CA ARG A 106 4.31 -6.84 18.83
C ARG A 106 3.70 -8.18 18.44
N THR A 107 4.50 -9.12 18.03
CA THR A 107 4.08 -10.53 17.92
C THR A 107 3.87 -11.10 19.31
N ARG A 108 2.81 -11.89 19.47
CA ARG A 108 2.55 -12.66 20.68
C ARG A 108 3.46 -13.86 20.78
#